data_5be92f4755137e3e58a936d7ea89aab0
#
_entry.id   5be92f4755137e3e58a936d7ea89aab0
#
_cell.length_a   1.000
_cell.length_b   1.000
_cell.length_c   1.000
_cell.angle_alpha   90.00
_cell.angle_beta   90.00
_cell.angle_gamma   90.00
#
_symmetry.space_group_name_H-M   'P 1'
#
loop_
_entity.id
_entity.type
_entity.pdbx_description
1 polymer ?
#
loop_
_entity_poly.entity_id
_entity_poly.type
_entity_poly.pdbx_seq_one_letter_code
_entity_poly.pdbx_strand_id
1 'polypeptide(L)'
;MTLDEKLRLFEAVLEAVGDQATIIGGTGSNDTKASIAATQAAEKVGIHGAMAVVPYYNKPPQEGMYQHFKAIAENTSLPLVLYNVPGRTGSNLMPATVARLAKLSNVAALKEASGNLEQIAEVVRQTPEDFLVYSGDDSLTLPVLSVGGCGIISVAAHLVGERRYLEKIGRASCRERVS
;
A
#
# COMPACT_ATOMS: atom_id res chain seq x y z
N MET A 1 2.51 12.17 15.55
CA MET A 1 3.54 12.78 14.68
C MET A 1 2.87 13.86 13.86
N THR A 2 3.38 15.07 13.90
CA THR A 2 2.94 16.21 13.08
C THR A 2 3.38 16.01 11.62
N LEU A 3 2.87 16.83 10.70
CA LEU A 3 3.32 16.78 9.31
C LEU A 3 4.81 17.12 9.20
N ASP A 4 5.27 18.17 9.91
CA ASP A 4 6.68 18.57 9.89
C ASP A 4 7.63 17.47 10.40
N GLU A 5 7.23 16.75 11.45
CA GLU A 5 8.00 15.60 11.94
C GLU A 5 8.06 14.47 10.90
N LYS A 6 6.97 14.22 10.18
CA LYS A 6 6.95 13.23 9.09
C LYS A 6 7.89 13.63 7.95
N LEU A 7 7.85 14.88 7.54
CA LEU A 7 8.70 15.37 6.44
C LEU A 7 10.19 15.29 6.81
N ARG A 8 10.57 15.70 8.03
CA ARG A 8 11.94 15.52 8.53
C ARG A 8 12.37 14.05 8.56
N LEU A 9 11.44 13.14 8.93
CA LEU A 9 11.73 11.71 8.90
C LEU A 9 11.97 11.23 7.45
N PHE A 10 11.16 11.68 6.49
CA PHE A 10 11.36 11.33 5.08
C PHE A 10 12.70 11.86 4.55
N GLU A 11 13.06 13.10 4.87
CA GLU A 11 14.37 13.69 4.54
C GLU A 11 15.52 12.86 5.11
N ALA A 12 15.47 12.53 6.41
CA ALA A 12 16.50 11.74 7.07
C ALA A 12 16.64 10.32 6.48
N VAL A 13 15.52 9.69 6.09
CA VAL A 13 15.53 8.36 5.45
C VAL A 13 16.11 8.46 4.03
N LEU A 14 15.73 9.48 3.26
CA LEU A 14 16.29 9.72 1.93
C LEU A 14 17.80 9.93 1.97
N GLU A 15 18.28 10.73 2.92
CA GLU A 15 19.70 10.96 3.14
C GLU A 15 20.45 9.66 3.53
N ALA A 16 19.85 8.85 4.41
CA ALA A 16 20.48 7.63 4.90
C ALA A 16 20.50 6.49 3.86
N VAL A 17 19.45 6.38 3.04
CA VAL A 17 19.26 5.26 2.11
C VAL A 17 19.78 5.61 0.70
N GLY A 18 19.68 6.87 0.27
CA GLY A 18 20.02 7.31 -1.07
C GLY A 18 19.30 6.48 -2.13
N ASP A 19 20.03 6.05 -3.15
CA ASP A 19 19.50 5.24 -4.27
C ASP A 19 19.39 3.73 -3.95
N GLN A 20 19.67 3.30 -2.71
CA GLN A 20 19.69 1.88 -2.35
C GLN A 20 18.31 1.27 -2.19
N ALA A 21 17.27 2.08 -1.94
CA ALA A 21 15.90 1.59 -1.78
C ALA A 21 14.84 2.62 -2.21
N THR A 22 13.66 2.10 -2.58
CA THR A 22 12.48 2.92 -2.86
C THR A 22 11.80 3.33 -1.55
N ILE A 23 11.57 4.62 -1.37
CA ILE A 23 10.94 5.18 -0.16
C ILE A 23 9.49 5.49 -0.44
N ILE A 24 8.59 4.83 0.32
CA ILE A 24 7.15 5.05 0.27
C ILE A 24 6.71 5.67 1.59
N GLY A 25 6.23 6.92 1.54
CA GLY A 25 5.80 7.67 2.71
C GLY A 25 4.32 7.49 3.04
N GLY A 26 4.00 7.28 4.32
CA GLY A 26 2.61 7.27 4.80
C GLY A 26 2.03 8.69 4.90
N THR A 27 1.19 9.08 3.95
CA THR A 27 0.61 10.44 3.86
C THR A 27 -0.90 10.48 4.07
N GLY A 28 -1.57 9.31 4.06
CA GLY A 28 -3.02 9.23 4.20
C GLY A 28 -3.54 9.54 5.61
N SER A 29 -4.76 10.08 5.65
CA SER A 29 -5.58 10.27 6.84
C SER A 29 -7.06 10.04 6.51
N ASN A 30 -7.96 10.24 7.48
CA ASN A 30 -9.40 10.20 7.24
C ASN A 30 -9.97 11.52 6.69
N ASP A 31 -9.13 12.52 6.46
CA ASP A 31 -9.46 13.78 5.82
C ASP A 31 -8.78 13.87 4.45
N THR A 32 -9.58 14.08 3.41
CA THR A 32 -9.09 14.13 2.02
C THR A 32 -8.15 15.30 1.77
N LYS A 33 -8.49 16.48 2.29
CA LYS A 33 -7.67 17.70 2.09
C LYS A 33 -6.33 17.58 2.80
N ALA A 34 -6.34 17.06 4.04
CA ALA A 34 -5.13 16.80 4.80
C ALA A 34 -4.25 15.74 4.11
N SER A 35 -4.84 14.69 3.55
CA SER A 35 -4.11 13.66 2.80
C SER A 35 -3.47 14.23 1.53
N ILE A 36 -4.18 15.07 0.77
CA ILE A 36 -3.63 15.75 -0.41
C ILE A 36 -2.45 16.65 0.00
N ALA A 37 -2.64 17.50 1.00
CA ALA A 37 -1.59 18.42 1.46
C ALA A 37 -0.33 17.67 1.94
N ALA A 38 -0.52 16.58 2.70
CA ALA A 38 0.58 15.76 3.18
C ALA A 38 1.31 15.04 2.02
N THR A 39 0.57 14.54 1.02
CA THR A 39 1.14 13.88 -0.15
C THR A 39 1.96 14.86 -1.00
N GLN A 40 1.43 16.05 -1.26
CA GLN A 40 2.14 17.10 -1.99
C GLN A 40 3.38 17.62 -1.26
N ALA A 41 3.33 17.71 0.08
CA ALA A 41 4.49 18.07 0.87
C ALA A 41 5.57 16.98 0.82
N ALA A 42 5.19 15.71 0.92
CA ALA A 42 6.09 14.58 0.80
C ALA A 42 6.70 14.44 -0.62
N GLU A 43 5.93 14.73 -1.66
CA GLU A 43 6.41 14.80 -3.04
C GLU A 43 7.53 15.85 -3.22
N LYS A 44 7.38 17.03 -2.61
CA LYS A 44 8.41 18.08 -2.63
C LYS A 44 9.70 17.68 -1.89
N VAL A 45 9.60 16.83 -0.89
CA VAL A 45 10.77 16.25 -0.19
C VAL A 45 11.52 15.25 -1.08
N GLY A 46 10.84 14.66 -2.08
CA GLY A 46 11.45 13.76 -3.05
C GLY A 46 11.30 12.27 -2.71
N ILE A 47 10.31 11.87 -1.91
CA ILE A 47 10.00 10.44 -1.74
C ILE A 47 9.53 9.82 -3.05
N HIS A 48 9.66 8.50 -3.18
CA HIS A 48 9.43 7.79 -4.43
C HIS A 48 7.98 7.33 -4.63
N GLY A 49 7.19 7.28 -3.56
CA GLY A 49 5.77 6.91 -3.58
C GLY A 49 5.05 7.32 -2.30
N ALA A 50 3.74 7.41 -2.37
CA ALA A 50 2.88 7.72 -1.23
C ALA A 50 2.00 6.54 -0.87
N MET A 51 1.74 6.32 0.42
CA MET A 51 0.77 5.32 0.89
C MET A 51 -0.35 6.00 1.65
N ALA A 52 -1.59 5.77 1.20
CA ALA A 52 -2.78 6.32 1.82
C ALA A 52 -3.66 5.20 2.41
N VAL A 53 -3.92 5.29 3.71
CA VAL A 53 -4.81 4.37 4.41
C VAL A 53 -6.28 4.69 4.11
N VAL A 54 -7.12 3.66 4.05
CA VAL A 54 -8.58 3.82 4.01
C VAL A 54 -9.03 4.74 5.15
N PRO A 55 -9.92 5.72 4.88
CA PRO A 55 -10.41 6.62 5.92
C PRO A 55 -10.98 5.86 7.10
N TYR A 56 -10.41 6.09 8.28
CA TYR A 56 -10.76 5.49 9.54
C TYR A 56 -11.75 6.38 10.30
N TYR A 57 -12.48 5.81 11.26
CA TYR A 57 -13.43 6.48 12.14
C TYR A 57 -14.72 6.95 11.44
N ASN A 58 -14.65 7.77 10.40
CA ASN A 58 -15.78 8.32 9.66
C ASN A 58 -16.46 7.33 8.69
N LYS A 59 -15.82 6.17 8.43
CA LYS A 59 -16.38 5.01 7.72
C LYS A 59 -17.17 5.38 6.45
N PRO A 60 -16.54 6.02 5.45
CA PRO A 60 -17.24 6.41 4.24
C PRO A 60 -17.74 5.18 3.46
N PRO A 61 -18.82 5.31 2.69
CA PRO A 61 -19.25 4.26 1.76
C PRO A 61 -18.23 4.06 0.64
N GLN A 62 -18.36 2.98 -0.15
CA GLN A 62 -17.42 2.63 -1.22
C GLN A 62 -17.17 3.78 -2.19
N GLU A 63 -18.22 4.49 -2.59
CA GLU A 63 -18.09 5.67 -3.47
C GLU A 63 -17.31 6.80 -2.79
N GLY A 64 -17.54 7.03 -1.49
CA GLY A 64 -16.77 8.01 -0.72
C GLY A 64 -15.29 7.65 -0.64
N MET A 65 -14.95 6.35 -0.45
CA MET A 65 -13.57 5.86 -0.49
C MET A 65 -12.95 6.03 -1.89
N TYR A 66 -13.70 5.72 -2.94
CA TYR A 66 -13.25 5.95 -4.31
C TYR A 66 -12.91 7.41 -4.56
N GLN A 67 -13.81 8.34 -4.23
CA GLN A 67 -13.59 9.78 -4.42
C GLN A 67 -12.42 10.30 -3.56
N HIS A 68 -12.26 9.78 -2.35
CA HIS A 68 -11.13 10.13 -1.48
C HIS A 68 -9.78 9.78 -2.15
N PHE A 69 -9.59 8.55 -2.57
CA PHE A 69 -8.34 8.10 -3.20
C PHE A 69 -8.13 8.73 -4.57
N LYS A 70 -9.20 8.88 -5.35
CA LYS A 70 -9.15 9.58 -6.64
C LYS A 70 -8.66 11.02 -6.47
N ALA A 71 -9.21 11.75 -5.50
CA ALA A 71 -8.79 13.13 -5.24
C ALA A 71 -7.31 13.21 -4.80
N ILE A 72 -6.80 12.24 -4.03
CA ILE A 72 -5.37 12.18 -3.70
C ILE A 72 -4.55 11.92 -4.96
N ALA A 73 -4.91 10.90 -5.74
CA ALA A 73 -4.20 10.54 -6.96
C ALA A 73 -4.13 11.68 -7.99
N GLU A 74 -5.23 12.41 -8.18
CA GLU A 74 -5.30 13.55 -9.11
C GLU A 74 -4.48 14.78 -8.68
N ASN A 75 -3.99 14.82 -7.44
CA ASN A 75 -3.24 15.95 -6.88
C ASN A 75 -1.76 15.64 -6.59
N THR A 76 -1.22 14.56 -7.14
CA THR A 76 0.20 14.17 -7.04
C THR A 76 0.64 13.43 -8.29
N SER A 77 1.92 13.50 -8.61
CA SER A 77 2.56 12.64 -9.63
C SER A 77 3.15 11.35 -9.04
N LEU A 78 3.20 11.24 -7.72
CA LEU A 78 3.75 10.05 -7.06
C LEU A 78 2.90 8.79 -7.32
N PRO A 79 3.53 7.63 -7.48
CA PRO A 79 2.84 6.36 -7.35
C PRO A 79 2.13 6.25 -6.01
N LEU A 80 0.84 5.93 -6.03
CA LEU A 80 -0.01 5.81 -4.85
C LEU A 80 -0.24 4.34 -4.50
N VAL A 81 0.09 3.98 -3.26
CA VAL A 81 -0.24 2.70 -2.66
C VAL A 81 -1.49 2.87 -1.79
N LEU A 82 -2.56 2.18 -2.14
CA LEU A 82 -3.75 2.09 -1.30
C LEU A 82 -3.45 1.21 -0.08
N TYR A 83 -4.00 1.53 1.09
CA TYR A 83 -3.83 0.67 2.27
C TYR A 83 -5.18 0.34 2.90
N ASN A 84 -5.56 -0.94 2.80
CA ASN A 84 -6.78 -1.49 3.38
C ASN A 84 -6.47 -2.28 4.65
N VAL A 85 -7.03 -1.85 5.78
CA VAL A 85 -6.83 -2.50 7.11
C VAL A 85 -8.11 -2.40 7.95
N PRO A 86 -9.17 -3.15 7.60
CA PRO A 86 -10.50 -3.03 8.21
C PRO A 86 -10.49 -3.19 9.72
N GLY A 87 -9.64 -4.07 10.26
CA GLY A 87 -9.53 -4.29 11.70
C GLY A 87 -9.08 -3.07 12.50
N ARG A 88 -8.47 -2.08 11.85
CA ARG A 88 -8.04 -0.83 12.49
C ARG A 88 -8.86 0.37 12.08
N THR A 89 -9.37 0.40 10.84
CA THR A 89 -10.10 1.54 10.30
C THR A 89 -11.61 1.45 10.52
N GLY A 90 -12.12 0.24 10.69
CA GLY A 90 -13.55 -0.02 10.66
C GLY A 90 -14.19 0.14 9.28
N SER A 91 -13.38 0.28 8.23
CA SER A 91 -13.80 0.44 6.83
C SER A 91 -13.06 -0.57 5.97
N ASN A 92 -13.74 -1.21 5.04
CA ASN A 92 -13.16 -2.19 4.12
C ASN A 92 -13.28 -1.71 2.68
N LEU A 93 -12.14 -1.60 1.99
CA LEU A 93 -12.10 -1.25 0.58
C LEU A 93 -12.35 -2.50 -0.26
N MET A 94 -13.54 -2.58 -0.87
CA MET A 94 -13.98 -3.77 -1.59
C MET A 94 -13.28 -3.93 -2.96
N PRO A 95 -13.14 -5.17 -3.47
CA PRO A 95 -12.42 -5.45 -4.72
C PRO A 95 -12.89 -4.61 -5.92
N ALA A 96 -14.19 -4.43 -6.10
CA ALA A 96 -14.74 -3.61 -7.18
C ALA A 96 -14.31 -2.13 -7.09
N THR A 97 -14.14 -1.60 -5.88
CA THR A 97 -13.65 -0.23 -5.68
C THR A 97 -12.15 -0.14 -5.97
N VAL A 98 -11.37 -1.13 -5.54
CA VAL A 98 -9.93 -1.25 -5.89
C VAL A 98 -9.75 -1.31 -7.40
N ALA A 99 -10.53 -2.17 -8.10
CA ALA A 99 -10.47 -2.31 -9.56
C ALA A 99 -10.79 -1.00 -10.32
N ARG A 100 -11.67 -0.16 -9.77
CA ARG A 100 -11.93 1.19 -10.32
C ARG A 100 -10.74 2.13 -10.09
N LEU A 101 -10.14 2.09 -8.90
CA LEU A 101 -8.98 2.92 -8.54
C LEU A 101 -7.73 2.51 -9.33
N ALA A 102 -7.51 1.22 -9.54
CA ALA A 102 -6.38 0.69 -10.31
C ALA A 102 -6.37 1.12 -11.79
N LYS A 103 -7.45 1.72 -12.29
CA LYS A 103 -7.49 2.34 -13.63
C LYS A 103 -6.89 3.75 -13.67
N LEU A 104 -6.60 4.35 -12.53
CA LEU A 104 -5.92 5.64 -12.45
C LEU A 104 -4.41 5.40 -12.61
N SER A 105 -3.78 6.14 -13.51
CA SER A 105 -2.42 5.87 -14.00
C SER A 105 -1.33 5.86 -12.92
N ASN A 106 -1.54 6.56 -11.81
CA ASN A 106 -0.59 6.62 -10.70
C ASN A 106 -1.03 5.81 -9.46
N VAL A 107 -2.16 5.10 -9.51
CA VAL A 107 -2.53 4.15 -8.44
C VAL A 107 -1.88 2.80 -8.73
N ALA A 108 -0.73 2.57 -8.13
CA ALA A 108 0.19 1.49 -8.51
C ALA A 108 0.02 0.19 -7.70
N ALA A 109 -0.49 0.29 -6.48
CA ALA A 109 -0.51 -0.88 -5.59
C ALA A 109 -1.57 -0.82 -4.50
N LEU A 110 -1.82 -1.97 -3.89
CA LEU A 110 -2.59 -2.13 -2.67
C LEU A 110 -1.76 -2.87 -1.61
N LYS A 111 -1.65 -2.29 -0.41
CA LYS A 111 -1.30 -3.02 0.81
C LYS A 111 -2.59 -3.54 1.44
N GLU A 112 -2.78 -4.86 1.40
CA GLU A 112 -4.00 -5.51 1.85
C GLU A 112 -3.79 -6.21 3.21
N ALA A 113 -4.54 -5.79 4.20
CA ALA A 113 -4.50 -6.31 5.57
C ALA A 113 -5.91 -6.60 6.12
N SER A 114 -6.83 -7.05 5.25
CA SER A 114 -8.16 -7.49 5.68
C SER A 114 -8.16 -8.84 6.37
N GLY A 115 -7.13 -9.67 6.14
CA GLY A 115 -7.11 -11.06 6.58
C GLY A 115 -8.00 -11.99 5.75
N ASN A 116 -8.68 -11.49 4.72
CA ASN A 116 -9.60 -12.23 3.87
C ASN A 116 -8.94 -12.62 2.55
N LEU A 117 -8.46 -13.86 2.45
CA LEU A 117 -7.75 -14.36 1.27
C LEU A 117 -8.63 -14.42 0.02
N GLU A 118 -9.93 -14.69 0.17
CA GLU A 118 -10.88 -14.66 -0.96
C GLU A 118 -11.02 -13.25 -1.54
N GLN A 119 -11.10 -12.23 -0.67
CA GLN A 119 -11.11 -10.83 -1.09
C GLN A 119 -9.82 -10.46 -1.80
N ILE A 120 -8.66 -10.93 -1.31
CA ILE A 120 -7.35 -10.66 -1.91
C ILE A 120 -7.26 -11.28 -3.31
N ALA A 121 -7.67 -12.56 -3.45
CA ALA A 121 -7.73 -13.23 -4.74
C ALA A 121 -8.63 -12.51 -5.73
N GLU A 122 -9.78 -12.01 -5.27
CA GLU A 122 -10.71 -11.26 -6.11
C GLU A 122 -10.15 -9.89 -6.51
N VAL A 123 -9.37 -9.21 -5.67
CA VAL A 123 -8.63 -7.98 -6.04
C VAL A 123 -7.65 -8.30 -7.16
N VAL A 124 -6.81 -9.31 -6.99
CA VAL A 124 -5.82 -9.72 -8.02
C VAL A 124 -6.53 -10.05 -9.35
N ARG A 125 -7.64 -10.77 -9.30
CA ARG A 125 -8.41 -11.12 -10.51
C ARG A 125 -9.03 -9.94 -11.25
N GLN A 126 -9.43 -8.88 -10.51
CA GLN A 126 -10.15 -7.72 -11.06
C GLN A 126 -9.25 -6.55 -11.46
N THR A 127 -7.99 -6.55 -11.04
CA THR A 127 -7.06 -5.45 -11.31
C THR A 127 -6.19 -5.74 -12.54
N PRO A 128 -5.61 -4.72 -13.19
CA PRO A 128 -4.63 -4.90 -14.25
C PRO A 128 -3.41 -5.70 -13.79
N GLU A 129 -2.72 -6.37 -14.71
CA GLU A 129 -1.56 -7.23 -14.43
C GLU A 129 -0.38 -6.48 -13.79
N ASP A 130 -0.24 -5.20 -14.08
CA ASP A 130 0.77 -4.31 -13.52
C ASP A 130 0.40 -3.69 -12.16
N PHE A 131 -0.83 -3.93 -11.67
CA PHE A 131 -1.25 -3.47 -10.35
C PHE A 131 -0.76 -4.43 -9.25
N LEU A 132 0.04 -3.92 -8.33
CA LEU A 132 0.73 -4.74 -7.33
C LEU A 132 -0.10 -4.92 -6.05
N VAL A 133 -0.21 -6.16 -5.56
CA VAL A 133 -0.92 -6.48 -4.30
C VAL A 133 0.08 -7.01 -3.28
N TYR A 134 0.30 -6.25 -2.22
CA TYR A 134 1.17 -6.62 -1.09
C TYR A 134 0.36 -7.10 0.10
N SER A 135 0.83 -8.15 0.78
CA SER A 135 0.33 -8.46 2.12
C SER A 135 0.68 -7.35 3.10
N GLY A 136 -0.28 -6.92 3.91
CA GLY A 136 -0.04 -6.05 5.07
C GLY A 136 0.07 -6.82 6.38
N ASP A 137 -0.03 -8.16 6.33
CA ASP A 137 0.00 -9.07 7.46
C ASP A 137 1.13 -10.08 7.29
N ASP A 138 2.05 -10.13 8.26
CA ASP A 138 3.23 -11.00 8.24
C ASP A 138 2.87 -12.49 8.17
N SER A 139 1.80 -12.91 8.84
CA SER A 139 1.35 -14.30 8.88
C SER A 139 0.75 -14.77 7.55
N LEU A 140 0.17 -13.85 6.78
CA LEU A 140 -0.50 -14.14 5.51
C LEU A 140 0.39 -13.97 4.27
N THR A 141 1.69 -13.72 4.44
CA THR A 141 2.61 -13.50 3.31
C THR A 141 2.54 -14.62 2.27
N LEU A 142 2.71 -15.89 2.69
CA LEU A 142 2.69 -17.03 1.77
C LEU A 142 1.31 -17.27 1.13
N PRO A 143 0.20 -17.25 1.89
CA PRO A 143 -1.13 -17.32 1.31
C PRO A 143 -1.40 -16.22 0.27
N VAL A 144 -1.00 -14.98 0.53
CA VAL A 144 -1.17 -13.86 -0.41
C VAL A 144 -0.36 -14.06 -1.69
N LEU A 145 0.90 -14.51 -1.56
CA LEU A 145 1.72 -14.87 -2.72
C LEU A 145 1.09 -16.00 -3.55
N SER A 146 0.45 -16.99 -2.91
CA SER A 146 -0.18 -18.11 -3.61
C SER A 146 -1.41 -17.75 -4.44
N VAL A 147 -2.05 -16.62 -4.15
CA VAL A 147 -3.19 -16.09 -4.90
C VAL A 147 -2.84 -14.94 -5.84
N GLY A 148 -1.54 -14.72 -6.10
CA GLY A 148 -1.05 -13.74 -7.06
C GLY A 148 -0.58 -12.41 -6.46
N GLY A 149 -0.47 -12.29 -5.14
CA GLY A 149 0.21 -11.15 -4.53
C GLY A 149 1.71 -11.16 -4.83
N CYS A 150 2.35 -10.00 -4.79
CA CYS A 150 3.75 -9.81 -5.20
C CYS A 150 4.75 -9.70 -4.05
N GLY A 151 4.29 -9.53 -2.80
CA GLY A 151 5.20 -9.35 -1.66
C GLY A 151 4.49 -8.94 -0.38
N ILE A 152 5.25 -8.31 0.51
CA ILE A 152 4.77 -7.89 1.82
C ILE A 152 5.29 -6.49 2.18
N ILE A 153 4.46 -5.70 2.85
CA ILE A 153 4.86 -4.51 3.61
C ILE A 153 4.79 -4.87 5.09
N SER A 154 5.89 -5.40 5.62
CA SER A 154 6.00 -6.11 6.89
C SER A 154 6.24 -5.19 8.09
N VAL A 155 5.73 -5.58 9.25
CA VAL A 155 6.12 -5.02 10.56
C VAL A 155 7.28 -5.83 11.15
N ALA A 156 7.24 -7.16 11.06
CA ALA A 156 8.26 -8.03 11.62
C ALA A 156 9.63 -7.89 10.94
N ALA A 157 9.71 -7.35 9.73
CA ALA A 157 10.97 -7.09 9.03
C ALA A 157 11.90 -6.15 9.80
N HIS A 158 11.38 -5.27 10.64
CA HIS A 158 12.18 -4.41 11.52
C HIS A 158 13.02 -5.22 12.55
N LEU A 159 12.59 -6.44 12.86
CA LEU A 159 13.26 -7.31 13.85
C LEU A 159 14.08 -8.42 13.19
N VAL A 160 13.53 -9.04 12.14
CA VAL A 160 14.14 -10.25 11.54
C VAL A 160 14.92 -9.97 10.26
N GLY A 161 14.86 -8.75 9.76
CA GLY A 161 15.45 -8.34 8.50
C GLY A 161 14.73 -8.95 7.28
N GLU A 162 15.06 -8.44 6.11
CA GLU A 162 14.42 -8.84 4.84
C GLU A 162 14.82 -10.25 4.37
N ARG A 163 16.04 -10.74 4.70
CA ARG A 163 16.57 -12.04 4.25
C ARG A 163 15.59 -13.20 4.49
N ARG A 164 14.96 -13.26 5.66
CA ARG A 164 14.01 -14.33 5.98
C ARG A 164 12.74 -14.31 5.13
N TYR A 165 12.32 -13.11 4.70
CA TYR A 165 11.18 -12.98 3.78
C TYR A 165 11.56 -13.34 2.36
N LEU A 166 12.74 -12.93 1.88
CA LEU A 166 13.28 -13.30 0.57
C LEU A 166 13.46 -14.81 0.45
N GLU A 167 13.94 -15.51 1.50
CA GLU A 167 14.02 -16.98 1.52
C GLU A 167 12.64 -17.64 1.41
N LYS A 168 11.59 -17.09 2.06
CA LYS A 168 10.22 -17.60 1.94
C LYS A 168 9.66 -17.39 0.53
N ILE A 169 9.86 -16.21 -0.04
CA ILE A 169 9.43 -15.87 -1.42
C ILE A 169 10.18 -16.78 -2.41
N GLY A 170 11.48 -16.95 -2.27
CA GLY A 170 12.28 -17.83 -3.12
C GLY A 170 11.84 -19.30 -3.07
N ARG A 171 11.44 -19.79 -1.90
CA ARG A 171 10.90 -21.16 -1.75
C ARG A 171 9.53 -21.34 -2.37
N ALA A 172 8.66 -20.34 -2.30
CA ALA A 172 7.37 -20.34 -2.99
C ALA A 172 7.54 -20.39 -4.51
N SER A 173 8.40 -19.54 -5.08
CA SER A 173 8.67 -19.50 -6.52
C SER A 173 9.36 -20.77 -7.06
N CYS A 174 10.11 -21.51 -6.22
CA CYS A 174 10.68 -22.79 -6.60
C CYS A 174 9.64 -23.91 -6.69
N ARG A 175 8.55 -23.85 -5.92
CA ARG A 175 7.46 -24.83 -6.01
C ARG A 175 6.62 -24.69 -7.27
N GLU A 176 6.43 -23.48 -7.77
CA GLU A 176 5.71 -23.22 -9.04
C GLU A 176 6.47 -23.71 -10.28
N ARG A 177 7.80 -23.87 -10.20
CA ARG A 177 8.63 -24.34 -11.33
C ARG A 177 8.70 -25.88 -11.48
N VAL A 178 8.02 -26.62 -10.62
CA VAL A 178 8.07 -28.10 -10.59
C VAL A 178 6.71 -28.74 -10.93
N SER A 179 5.70 -27.93 -11.34
CA SER A 179 4.39 -28.45 -11.76
C SER A 179 4.19 -28.36 -13.27
#